data_e806747a15d3a917a08f8f1781bf167f
#
_entry.id   e806747a15d3a917a08f8f1781bf167f
#
_cell.length_a   1.000
_cell.length_b   1.000
_cell.length_c   1.000
_cell.angle_alpha   90.00
_cell.angle_beta   90.00
_cell.angle_gamma   90.00
#
_symmetry.space_group_name_H-M   'P 1'
#
loop_
_entity.id
_entity.type
_entity.pdbx_description
1 polymer ?
#
loop_
_entity_poly.entity_id
_entity_poly.type
_entity_poly.pdbx_seq_one_letter_code
_entity_poly.pdbx_strand_id
1 'polypeptide(L)'
;MIKRFTKNVIVLYDGDQAGQNAALRGLDIFLENDINIKLATIPDQMDPDGYIREIGTERFEQFIEDESSDFILNLAQNIQDKYVNDPINKSIQIKELTTSLVKIDDQLKRSLYIKECAAILTIEEATLIGEVNRGLSKVLYKKQNDLRREERQYPVSYTHLTLPTIYSV
;
A
#
# COMPACT_ATOMS: atom_id res chain seq x y z
N MET A 1 -15.12 -2.80 -0.37
CA MET A 1 -16.11 -3.83 -0.01
C MET A 1 -15.58 -4.84 1.01
N ILE A 2 -14.37 -5.38 0.85
CA ILE A 2 -13.73 -6.33 1.80
C ILE A 2 -13.54 -5.75 3.21
N LYS A 3 -13.17 -4.47 3.34
CA LYS A 3 -13.00 -3.74 4.62
C LYS A 3 -14.16 -3.89 5.62
N ARG A 4 -15.37 -4.18 5.13
CA ARG A 4 -16.56 -4.40 5.99
C ARG A 4 -16.53 -5.74 6.72
N PHE A 5 -15.73 -6.69 6.25
CA PHE A 5 -15.69 -8.06 6.75
C PHE A 5 -14.41 -8.38 7.50
N THR A 6 -13.28 -7.79 7.08
CA THR A 6 -11.98 -8.04 7.73
C THR A 6 -11.04 -6.86 7.56
N LYS A 7 -10.11 -6.73 8.52
CA LYS A 7 -8.95 -5.84 8.44
C LYS A 7 -7.66 -6.57 8.07
N ASN A 8 -7.70 -7.88 7.96
CA ASN A 8 -6.52 -8.69 7.67
C ASN A 8 -6.79 -9.56 6.44
N VAL A 9 -5.89 -9.53 5.47
CA VAL A 9 -5.95 -10.31 4.24
C VAL A 9 -4.63 -11.04 4.08
N ILE A 10 -4.70 -12.32 3.75
CA ILE A 10 -3.53 -13.10 3.37
C ILE A 10 -3.66 -13.39 1.87
N VAL A 11 -2.64 -13.04 1.11
CA VAL A 11 -2.57 -13.27 -0.33
C VAL A 11 -1.64 -14.45 -0.56
N LEU A 12 -2.17 -15.48 -1.20
CA LEU A 12 -1.42 -16.65 -1.60
C LEU A 12 -0.98 -16.49 -3.05
N TYR A 13 0.26 -16.82 -3.35
CA TYR A 13 0.77 -16.82 -4.71
C TYR A 13 1.71 -18.01 -4.95
N ASP A 14 1.80 -18.43 -6.19
CA ASP A 14 2.52 -19.60 -6.66
C ASP A 14 4.04 -19.43 -6.81
N GLY A 15 4.61 -18.33 -6.31
CA GLY A 15 6.04 -18.05 -6.39
C GLY A 15 6.55 -17.58 -7.76
N ASP A 16 5.68 -17.45 -8.78
CA ASP A 16 6.06 -16.92 -10.08
C ASP A 16 6.37 -15.41 -10.01
N GLN A 17 7.59 -15.03 -10.42
CA GLN A 17 8.06 -13.64 -10.39
C GLN A 17 7.24 -12.68 -11.27
N ALA A 18 6.65 -13.16 -12.34
CA ALA A 18 5.82 -12.33 -13.22
C ALA A 18 4.48 -11.97 -12.57
N GLY A 19 3.87 -12.91 -11.84
CA GLY A 19 2.66 -12.70 -11.05
C GLY A 19 2.87 -11.80 -9.85
N GLN A 20 4.06 -11.86 -9.20
CA GLN A 20 4.38 -11.03 -8.04
C GLN A 20 4.22 -9.53 -8.33
N ASN A 21 4.83 -9.01 -9.39
CA ASN A 21 4.80 -7.57 -9.70
C ASN A 21 3.39 -7.06 -10.08
N ALA A 22 2.55 -7.91 -10.66
CA ALA A 22 1.17 -7.57 -10.99
C ALA A 22 0.28 -7.60 -9.72
N ALA A 23 0.46 -8.62 -8.87
CA ALA A 23 -0.23 -8.73 -7.59
C ALA A 23 0.13 -7.56 -6.66
N LEU A 24 1.42 -7.21 -6.57
CA LEU A 24 1.93 -6.12 -5.73
C LEU A 24 1.27 -4.77 -6.04
N ARG A 25 1.02 -4.45 -7.32
CA ARG A 25 0.32 -3.21 -7.72
C ARG A 25 -1.14 -3.17 -7.29
N GLY A 26 -1.80 -4.33 -7.23
CA GLY A 26 -3.19 -4.43 -6.75
C GLY A 26 -3.31 -4.31 -5.23
N LEU A 27 -2.26 -4.67 -4.48
CA LEU A 27 -2.26 -4.66 -3.01
C LEU A 27 -2.24 -3.25 -2.41
N ASP A 28 -1.77 -2.27 -3.14
CA ASP A 28 -1.78 -0.87 -2.73
C ASP A 28 -3.20 -0.37 -2.35
N ILE A 29 -4.23 -0.89 -3.02
CA ILE A 29 -5.64 -0.57 -2.72
C ILE A 29 -6.01 -1.02 -1.29
N PHE A 30 -5.45 -2.11 -0.80
CA PHE A 30 -5.69 -2.59 0.55
C PHE A 30 -5.04 -1.67 1.59
N LEU A 31 -3.80 -1.19 1.33
CA LEU A 31 -3.10 -0.24 2.20
C LEU A 31 -3.86 1.09 2.32
N GLU A 32 -4.36 1.63 1.20
CA GLU A 32 -5.20 2.84 1.15
C GLU A 32 -6.51 2.67 1.93
N ASN A 33 -6.96 1.45 2.14
CA ASN A 33 -8.16 1.12 2.90
C ASN A 33 -7.88 0.66 4.34
N ASP A 34 -6.66 0.82 4.84
CA ASP A 34 -6.25 0.38 6.18
C ASP A 34 -6.48 -1.12 6.43
N ILE A 35 -6.18 -1.94 5.41
CA ILE A 35 -6.23 -3.39 5.49
C ILE A 35 -4.79 -3.90 5.62
N ASN A 36 -4.56 -4.74 6.62
CA ASN A 36 -3.28 -5.43 6.81
C ASN A 36 -3.14 -6.55 5.79
N ILE A 37 -1.99 -6.61 5.14
CA ILE A 37 -1.73 -7.61 4.10
C ILE A 37 -0.57 -8.48 4.53
N LYS A 38 -0.77 -9.76 4.50
CA LYS A 38 0.28 -10.76 4.59
C LYS A 38 0.38 -11.52 3.27
N LEU A 39 1.57 -11.99 2.97
CA LEU A 39 1.88 -12.83 1.82
C LEU A 39 2.29 -14.21 2.29
N ALA A 40 1.81 -15.25 1.62
CA ALA A 40 2.35 -16.59 1.75
C ALA A 40 2.64 -17.15 0.36
N THR A 41 3.83 -17.73 0.20
CA THR A 41 4.27 -18.34 -1.06
C THR A 41 4.03 -19.84 -1.02
N ILE A 42 3.27 -20.35 -1.96
CA ILE A 42 3.02 -21.79 -2.07
C ILE A 42 4.28 -22.45 -2.65
N PRO A 43 4.77 -23.56 -2.02
CA PRO A 43 5.91 -24.30 -2.54
C PRO A 43 5.65 -24.89 -3.92
N ASP A 44 6.73 -25.21 -4.63
CA ASP A 44 6.75 -26.02 -5.86
C ASP A 44 5.89 -25.51 -7.02
N GLN A 45 5.58 -24.21 -7.07
CA GLN A 45 4.76 -23.59 -8.12
C GLN A 45 3.38 -24.26 -8.29
N MET A 46 2.87 -24.87 -7.22
CA MET A 46 1.53 -25.45 -7.20
C MET A 46 0.48 -24.36 -7.10
N ASP A 47 -0.71 -24.61 -7.62
CA ASP A 47 -1.85 -23.78 -7.35
C ASP A 47 -2.39 -24.01 -5.91
N PRO A 48 -3.09 -23.04 -5.31
CA PRO A 48 -3.61 -23.15 -3.95
C PRO A 48 -4.52 -24.37 -3.75
N ASP A 49 -5.34 -24.72 -4.73
CA ASP A 49 -6.28 -25.82 -4.67
C ASP A 49 -5.54 -27.18 -4.72
N GLY A 50 -4.54 -27.30 -5.57
CA GLY A 50 -3.67 -28.48 -5.62
C GLY A 50 -2.90 -28.68 -4.32
N TYR A 51 -2.35 -27.60 -3.75
CA TYR A 51 -1.60 -27.66 -2.50
C TYR A 51 -2.48 -28.08 -1.31
N ILE A 52 -3.69 -27.51 -1.18
CA ILE A 52 -4.66 -27.91 -0.14
C ILE A 52 -5.03 -29.40 -0.26
N ARG A 53 -5.24 -29.90 -1.48
CA ARG A 53 -5.57 -31.32 -1.71
C ARG A 53 -4.43 -32.26 -1.32
N GLU A 54 -3.18 -31.85 -1.51
CA GLU A 54 -2.00 -32.62 -1.18
C GLU A 54 -1.76 -32.70 0.32
N ILE A 55 -1.73 -31.56 1.03
CA ILE A 55 -1.36 -31.54 2.44
C ILE A 55 -2.53 -31.64 3.41
N GLY A 56 -3.75 -31.41 2.94
CA GLY A 56 -4.97 -31.35 3.75
C GLY A 56 -5.21 -30.03 4.44
N THR A 57 -6.46 -29.76 4.82
CA THR A 57 -6.92 -28.45 5.32
C THR A 57 -6.20 -28.02 6.61
N GLU A 58 -6.03 -28.92 7.57
CA GLU A 58 -5.39 -28.59 8.86
C GLU A 58 -3.94 -28.13 8.69
N ARG A 59 -3.17 -28.85 7.85
CA ARG A 59 -1.79 -28.47 7.55
C ARG A 59 -1.70 -27.20 6.72
N PHE A 60 -2.68 -26.95 5.87
CA PHE A 60 -2.73 -25.73 5.09
C PHE A 60 -3.02 -24.51 5.97
N GLU A 61 -3.89 -24.63 6.97
CA GLU A 61 -4.12 -23.56 7.96
C GLU A 61 -2.85 -23.26 8.75
N GLN A 62 -2.15 -24.29 9.23
CA GLN A 62 -0.84 -24.13 9.89
C GLN A 62 0.19 -23.46 8.97
N PHE A 63 0.29 -23.90 7.70
CA PHE A 63 1.17 -23.30 6.71
C PHE A 63 0.90 -21.82 6.54
N ILE A 64 -0.38 -21.40 6.45
CA ILE A 64 -0.75 -19.99 6.33
C ILE A 64 -0.32 -19.20 7.56
N GLU A 65 -0.48 -19.75 8.76
CA GLU A 65 -0.09 -19.08 10.00
C GLU A 65 1.43 -18.92 10.11
N ASP A 66 2.18 -19.95 9.79
CA ASP A 66 3.63 -20.03 9.97
C ASP A 66 4.40 -19.28 8.87
N GLU A 67 3.98 -19.42 7.61
CA GLU A 67 4.71 -18.93 6.43
C GLU A 67 4.22 -17.56 5.94
N SER A 68 3.11 -17.03 6.49
CA SER A 68 2.66 -15.72 6.07
C SER A 68 3.51 -14.59 6.67
N SER A 69 4.08 -13.76 5.82
CA SER A 69 4.89 -12.60 6.17
C SER A 69 4.17 -11.29 5.81
N ASP A 70 4.49 -10.23 6.55
CA ASP A 70 3.96 -8.90 6.23
C ASP A 70 4.40 -8.44 4.83
N PHE A 71 3.47 -7.91 4.06
CA PHE A 71 3.69 -7.49 2.68
C PHE A 71 4.81 -6.45 2.53
N ILE A 72 4.79 -5.40 3.36
CA ILE A 72 5.76 -4.30 3.28
C ILE A 72 7.15 -4.78 3.70
N LEU A 73 7.22 -5.56 4.77
CA LEU A 73 8.50 -6.09 5.25
C LEU A 73 9.08 -7.12 4.28
N ASN A 74 8.24 -7.95 3.66
CA ASN A 74 8.65 -8.88 2.61
C ASN A 74 9.24 -8.14 1.40
N LEU A 75 8.61 -7.03 0.96
CA LEU A 75 9.17 -6.19 -0.10
C LEU A 75 10.55 -5.64 0.27
N ALA A 76 10.71 -5.12 1.49
CA ALA A 76 12.00 -4.60 1.95
C ALA A 76 13.08 -5.69 1.97
N GLN A 77 12.73 -6.91 2.44
CA GLN A 77 13.65 -8.06 2.47
C GLN A 77 14.06 -8.45 1.05
N ASN A 78 13.11 -8.58 0.12
CA ASN A 78 13.41 -8.92 -1.27
C ASN A 78 14.32 -7.88 -1.95
N ILE A 79 14.14 -6.59 -1.65
CA ILE A 79 15.03 -5.53 -2.15
C ILE A 79 16.44 -5.72 -1.58
N GLN A 80 16.55 -5.96 -0.28
CA GLN A 80 17.84 -6.17 0.37
C GLN A 80 18.58 -7.38 -0.22
N ASP A 81 17.92 -8.52 -0.35
CA ASP A 81 18.54 -9.75 -0.82
C ASP A 81 18.98 -9.67 -2.29
N LYS A 82 18.12 -9.07 -3.13
CA LYS A 82 18.37 -9.01 -4.58
C LYS A 82 19.37 -7.94 -4.99
N TYR A 83 19.39 -6.81 -4.29
CA TYR A 83 20.17 -5.63 -4.70
C TYR A 83 21.23 -5.20 -3.69
N VAL A 84 21.72 -6.10 -2.83
CA VAL A 84 22.72 -5.80 -1.79
C VAL A 84 23.99 -5.17 -2.38
N ASN A 85 24.44 -5.60 -3.56
CA ASN A 85 25.62 -5.10 -4.23
C ASN A 85 25.32 -4.17 -5.43
N ASP A 86 24.06 -3.73 -5.59
CA ASP A 86 23.62 -2.86 -6.68
C ASP A 86 22.90 -1.62 -6.13
N PRO A 87 23.66 -0.57 -5.73
CA PRO A 87 23.08 0.61 -5.11
C PRO A 87 22.14 1.39 -6.05
N ILE A 88 22.33 1.30 -7.36
CA ILE A 88 21.48 2.01 -8.32
C ILE A 88 20.09 1.38 -8.35
N ASN A 89 20.01 0.08 -8.62
CA ASN A 89 18.73 -0.63 -8.65
C ASN A 89 18.09 -0.67 -7.27
N LYS A 90 18.88 -0.84 -6.19
CA LYS A 90 18.38 -0.75 -4.81
C LYS A 90 17.68 0.57 -4.55
N SER A 91 18.28 1.70 -4.99
CA SER A 91 17.67 3.03 -4.79
C SER A 91 16.36 3.19 -5.56
N ILE A 92 16.23 2.62 -6.75
CA ILE A 92 15.00 2.62 -7.56
C ILE A 92 13.91 1.83 -6.83
N GLN A 93 14.23 0.64 -6.35
CA GLN A 93 13.28 -0.22 -5.66
C GLN A 93 12.85 0.34 -4.30
N ILE A 94 13.74 1.00 -3.56
CA ILE A 94 13.38 1.72 -2.33
C ILE A 94 12.38 2.84 -2.63
N LYS A 95 12.51 3.56 -3.74
CA LYS A 95 11.52 4.56 -4.15
C LYS A 95 10.15 3.95 -4.46
N GLU A 96 10.11 2.77 -5.07
CA GLU A 96 8.86 2.03 -5.27
C GLU A 96 8.24 1.60 -3.94
N LEU A 97 9.01 1.03 -3.02
CA LEU A 97 8.56 0.71 -1.65
C LEU A 97 8.01 1.95 -0.94
N THR A 98 8.64 3.11 -1.12
CA THR A 98 8.18 4.38 -0.55
C THR A 98 6.77 4.74 -1.03
N THR A 99 6.39 4.40 -2.26
CA THR A 99 5.02 4.66 -2.76
C THR A 99 3.97 3.87 -1.99
N SER A 100 4.27 2.65 -1.59
CA SER A 100 3.40 1.83 -0.74
C SER A 100 3.33 2.35 0.69
N LEU A 101 4.47 2.79 1.27
CA LEU A 101 4.50 3.41 2.60
C LEU A 101 3.66 4.69 2.68
N VAL A 102 3.67 5.51 1.63
CA VAL A 102 2.86 6.74 1.53
C VAL A 102 1.36 6.46 1.58
N LYS A 103 0.91 5.28 1.15
CA LYS A 103 -0.49 4.86 1.13
C LYS A 103 -1.05 4.42 2.49
N ILE A 104 -0.18 4.21 3.48
CA ILE A 104 -0.60 3.91 4.85
C ILE A 104 -1.08 5.20 5.50
N ASP A 105 -2.39 5.34 5.74
CA ASP A 105 -2.98 6.56 6.32
C ASP A 105 -2.58 6.76 7.78
N ASP A 106 -2.54 5.71 8.59
CA ASP A 106 -2.16 5.77 9.99
C ASP A 106 -0.67 6.16 10.14
N GLN A 107 -0.44 7.34 10.72
CA GLN A 107 0.90 7.91 10.90
C GLN A 107 1.79 7.04 11.81
N LEU A 108 1.23 6.49 12.91
CA LEU A 108 1.99 5.65 13.83
C LEU A 108 2.38 4.35 13.15
N LYS A 109 1.43 3.68 12.50
CA LYS A 109 1.67 2.46 11.74
C LYS A 109 2.73 2.69 10.66
N ARG A 110 2.61 3.75 9.87
CA ARG A 110 3.59 4.14 8.85
C ARG A 110 4.99 4.37 9.44
N SER A 111 5.09 5.03 10.60
CA SER A 111 6.37 5.27 11.28
C SER A 111 7.04 3.97 11.72
N LEU A 112 6.28 3.00 12.23
CA LEU A 112 6.78 1.68 12.59
C LEU A 112 7.30 0.93 11.36
N TYR A 113 6.56 0.94 10.25
CA TYR A 113 7.02 0.34 9.00
C TYR A 113 8.29 1.00 8.46
N ILE A 114 8.41 2.32 8.53
CA ILE A 114 9.63 3.04 8.10
C ILE A 114 10.83 2.55 8.90
N LYS A 115 10.71 2.44 10.23
CA LYS A 115 11.77 1.98 11.10
C LYS A 115 12.22 0.55 10.75
N GLU A 116 11.27 -0.37 10.64
CA GLU A 116 11.56 -1.77 10.31
C GLU A 116 12.16 -1.92 8.90
N CYS A 117 11.60 -1.22 7.90
CA CYS A 117 12.15 -1.22 6.54
C CYS A 117 13.56 -0.65 6.49
N ALA A 118 13.85 0.42 7.21
CA ALA A 118 15.19 1.02 7.26
C ALA A 118 16.21 0.04 7.84
N ALA A 119 15.85 -0.70 8.90
CA ALA A 119 16.67 -1.73 9.49
C ALA A 119 16.96 -2.88 8.51
N ILE A 120 15.92 -3.42 7.85
CA ILE A 120 16.04 -4.48 6.84
C ILE A 120 16.94 -4.04 5.68
N LEU A 121 16.69 -2.84 5.14
CA LEU A 121 17.43 -2.29 3.99
C LEU A 121 18.86 -1.84 4.35
N THR A 122 19.21 -1.82 5.62
CA THR A 122 20.51 -1.35 6.13
C THR A 122 20.80 0.09 5.69
N ILE A 123 19.80 0.98 5.84
CA ILE A 123 19.90 2.41 5.55
C ILE A 123 19.50 3.22 6.80
N GLU A 124 19.92 4.49 6.84
CA GLU A 124 19.49 5.39 7.91
C GLU A 124 17.98 5.67 7.84
N GLU A 125 17.30 5.56 8.96
CA GLU A 125 15.86 5.80 9.08
C GLU A 125 15.49 7.21 8.59
N ALA A 126 16.32 8.22 8.90
CA ALA A 126 16.12 9.61 8.45
C ALA A 126 16.05 9.72 6.91
N THR A 127 16.82 8.91 6.19
CA THR A 127 16.79 8.86 4.72
C THR A 127 15.45 8.38 4.21
N LEU A 128 14.92 7.29 4.78
CA LEU A 128 13.61 6.74 4.38
C LEU A 128 12.46 7.68 4.77
N ILE A 129 12.52 8.31 5.94
CA ILE A 129 11.57 9.35 6.37
C ILE A 129 11.54 10.49 5.35
N GLY A 130 12.71 10.96 4.89
CA GLY A 130 12.82 12.03 3.89
C GLY A 130 12.14 11.67 2.56
N GLU A 131 12.32 10.43 2.08
CA GLU A 131 11.67 9.95 0.85
C GLU A 131 10.14 9.85 1.02
N VAL A 132 9.67 9.28 2.14
CA VAL A 132 8.23 9.18 2.44
C VAL A 132 7.59 10.57 2.53
N ASN A 133 8.22 11.53 3.21
CA ASN A 133 7.70 12.89 3.32
C ASN A 133 7.62 13.60 1.96
N ARG A 134 8.59 13.37 1.07
CA ARG A 134 8.54 13.85 -0.32
C ARG A 134 7.36 13.24 -1.08
N GLY A 135 7.10 11.95 -0.88
CA GLY A 135 5.97 11.25 -1.46
C GLY A 135 4.63 11.82 -0.97
N LEU A 136 4.46 12.00 0.34
CA LEU A 136 3.27 12.59 0.95
C LEU A 136 2.99 14.01 0.42
N SER A 137 4.04 14.84 0.31
CA SER A 137 3.92 16.21 -0.22
C SER A 137 3.42 16.20 -1.68
N LYS A 138 3.89 15.28 -2.51
CA LYS A 138 3.41 15.13 -3.90
C LYS A 138 1.94 14.73 -3.96
N VAL A 139 1.50 13.80 -3.10
CA VAL A 139 0.09 13.37 -3.03
C VAL A 139 -0.81 14.54 -2.62
N LEU A 140 -0.41 15.30 -1.58
CA LEU A 140 -1.17 16.47 -1.12
C LEU A 140 -1.26 17.55 -2.19
N TYR A 141 -0.15 17.86 -2.88
CA TYR A 141 -0.13 18.83 -3.96
C TYR A 141 -1.04 18.43 -5.14
N LYS A 142 -1.00 17.15 -5.51
CA LYS A 142 -1.90 16.62 -6.55
C LYS A 142 -3.36 16.78 -6.16
N LYS A 143 -3.73 16.37 -4.93
CA LYS A 143 -5.09 16.49 -4.42
C LYS A 143 -5.59 17.94 -4.41
N GLN A 144 -4.76 18.89 -3.98
CA GLN A 144 -5.11 20.31 -4.01
C GLN A 144 -5.34 20.85 -5.43
N ASN A 145 -4.51 20.43 -6.39
CA ASN A 145 -4.66 20.85 -7.77
C ASN A 145 -5.92 20.25 -8.43
N ASP A 146 -6.25 19.01 -8.10
CA ASP A 146 -7.47 18.36 -8.62
C ASP A 146 -8.71 19.07 -8.07
N LEU A 147 -8.76 19.40 -6.77
CA LEU A 147 -9.85 20.19 -6.18
C LEU A 147 -9.99 21.56 -6.84
N ARG A 148 -8.88 22.28 -7.08
CA ARG A 148 -8.92 23.57 -7.77
C ARG A 148 -9.40 23.49 -9.22
N ARG A 149 -9.17 22.35 -9.89
CA ARG A 149 -9.68 22.11 -11.24
C ARG A 149 -11.18 21.87 -11.23
N GLU A 150 -11.68 21.09 -10.28
CA GLU A 150 -13.11 20.84 -10.09
C GLU A 150 -13.87 22.14 -9.77
N GLU A 151 -13.34 22.98 -8.86
CA GLU A 151 -13.93 24.29 -8.54
C GLU A 151 -14.01 25.23 -9.76
N ARG A 152 -13.02 25.19 -10.66
CA ARG A 152 -13.03 25.97 -11.90
C ARG A 152 -14.02 25.44 -12.94
N GLN A 153 -14.27 24.15 -12.93
CA GLN A 153 -15.17 23.51 -13.89
C GLN A 153 -16.65 23.68 -13.50
N TYR A 154 -16.93 23.87 -12.20
CA TYR A 154 -18.25 24.18 -11.67
C TYR A 154 -18.21 25.49 -10.86
N PRO A 155 -18.17 26.67 -11.52
CA PRO A 155 -18.28 27.92 -10.80
C PRO A 155 -19.63 27.96 -10.10
N VAL A 156 -19.60 28.09 -8.76
CA VAL A 156 -20.81 28.21 -7.94
C VAL A 156 -21.52 29.47 -8.43
N SER A 157 -22.61 29.30 -9.18
CA SER A 157 -23.49 30.39 -9.56
C SER A 157 -24.20 30.86 -8.28
N TYR A 158 -23.72 31.97 -7.72
CA TYR A 158 -24.47 32.68 -6.69
C TYR A 158 -25.72 33.25 -7.35
N THR A 159 -26.83 32.53 -7.30
CA THR A 159 -28.15 33.13 -7.55
C THR A 159 -28.37 34.11 -6.39
N HIS A 160 -28.27 35.42 -6.70
CA HIS A 160 -28.78 36.46 -5.83
C HIS A 160 -30.26 36.23 -5.59
N LEU A 161 -30.61 35.69 -4.42
CA LEU A 161 -31.97 35.76 -3.88
C LEU A 161 -32.21 37.22 -3.50
N THR A 162 -32.78 38.01 -4.43
CA THR A 162 -33.35 39.30 -4.09
C THR A 162 -34.54 39.04 -3.16
N LEU A 163 -34.42 39.44 -1.92
CA LEU A 163 -35.53 39.48 -0.96
C LEU A 163 -36.60 40.45 -1.48
N PRO A 164 -37.87 40.06 -1.52
CA PRO A 164 -38.95 40.99 -1.92
C PRO A 164 -39.08 42.07 -0.83
N THR A 165 -38.93 43.34 -1.24
CA THR A 165 -39.14 44.46 -0.37
C THR A 165 -40.66 44.61 -0.14
N ILE A 166 -41.12 44.31 1.09
CA ILE A 166 -42.52 44.54 1.51
C ILE A 166 -42.66 46.03 1.84
N TYR A 167 -43.35 46.77 0.97
CA TYR A 167 -43.83 48.11 1.33
C TYR A 167 -45.13 47.95 2.13
N SER A 168 -45.10 48.42 3.39
CA SER A 168 -46.33 48.68 4.20
C SER A 168 -46.85 50.07 3.87
N VAL A 169 -48.12 50.16 3.55
CA VAL A 169 -48.94 51.38 3.50
C VAL A 169 -49.54 51.60 4.86
#